data_49f874f3799d25e015533d95205aba1c
#
_entry.id   49f874f3799d25e015533d95205aba1c
#
_cell.length_a   1.000
_cell.length_b   1.000
_cell.length_c   1.000
_cell.angle_alpha   90.00
_cell.angle_beta   90.00
_cell.angle_gamma   90.00
#
_symmetry.space_group_name_H-M   'P 1'
#
loop_
_entity.id
_entity.type
_entity.pdbx_description
1 polymer ?
#
loop_
_entity_poly.entity_id
_entity_poly.type
_entity_poly.pdbx_seq_one_letter_code
_entity_poly.pdbx_strand_id
1 'polypeptide(L)'
;MAIPMANFTKLNREACKASIMIEGLTGKGKSGLALMLAYGLEGGFQEHDDNSDRVNPWEKVFTIDTENRSLNLFIGIPASWGGTFGQFYGTQLTSEDGYAPSNYLYLRDAAIKAGAGVVVSDSVTHMWTAKGGVLDKVNDVKLKNPRMDNYRVWGEPEVAAEKQALIDVIRDHRCHIITTVRVKEKFDMQYNADKQKNEVVSIGEQQLQQEGLKYEPDLVLHMVAPGSGNPQKHPRAKVIKSRYAIFTEGETYEFTPQLCEQLRQYLAEGVSIETLLEQQRQDYIKAVTEILNNNTSAKTIWPVLKEEAGVKNAKLSEINLTVLKQLYSQLIAD
;
A
#
# COMPACT_ATOMS: atom_id res chain seq x y z
N MET A 1 -11.77 26.20 -1.28
CA MET A 1 -12.49 25.15 -2.02
C MET A 1 -13.76 24.85 -1.26
N ALA A 2 -14.93 25.02 -1.89
CA ALA A 2 -16.19 24.57 -1.29
C ALA A 2 -16.22 23.02 -1.39
N ILE A 3 -16.54 22.36 -0.28
CA ILE A 3 -16.81 20.92 -0.29
C ILE A 3 -18.10 20.74 -1.11
N PRO A 4 -18.09 19.96 -2.22
CA PRO A 4 -19.33 19.67 -2.94
C PRO A 4 -20.34 19.06 -1.95
N MET A 5 -21.61 19.39 -2.08
CA MET A 5 -22.64 18.80 -1.21
C MET A 5 -22.49 17.28 -1.23
N ALA A 6 -22.15 16.73 -0.07
CA ALA A 6 -21.98 15.30 0.08
C ALA A 6 -23.35 14.62 -0.03
N ASN A 7 -23.56 13.85 -1.09
CA ASN A 7 -24.72 12.96 -1.19
C ASN A 7 -24.43 11.71 -0.34
N PHE A 8 -25.16 11.58 0.77
CA PHE A 8 -25.11 10.35 1.56
C PHE A 8 -25.95 9.27 0.88
N THR A 9 -25.30 8.15 0.53
CA THR A 9 -25.97 6.98 -0.05
C THR A 9 -25.82 5.78 0.87
N LYS A 10 -26.68 4.76 0.72
CA LYS A 10 -26.49 3.49 1.41
C LYS A 10 -25.23 2.84 0.86
N LEU A 11 -24.32 2.47 1.77
CA LEU A 11 -23.08 1.78 1.39
C LEU A 11 -23.36 0.29 1.18
N ASN A 12 -22.75 -0.25 0.14
CA ASN A 12 -22.64 -1.67 -0.09
C ASN A 12 -21.20 -2.12 0.19
N ARG A 13 -21.00 -3.43 0.39
CA ARG A 13 -19.65 -3.99 0.46
C ARG A 13 -19.01 -3.84 -0.93
N GLU A 14 -17.81 -3.25 -0.95
CA GLU A 14 -17.02 -3.05 -2.15
C GLU A 14 -15.81 -3.98 -2.14
N ALA A 15 -15.45 -4.49 -3.31
CA ALA A 15 -14.16 -5.15 -3.49
C ALA A 15 -13.05 -4.14 -3.21
N CYS A 16 -12.04 -4.56 -2.47
CA CYS A 16 -10.97 -3.65 -2.06
C CYS A 16 -9.58 -4.22 -2.39
N LYS A 17 -8.61 -3.33 -2.49
CA LYS A 17 -7.20 -3.68 -2.61
C LYS A 17 -6.59 -3.80 -1.22
N ALA A 18 -5.73 -4.81 -1.02
CA ALA A 18 -5.06 -5.04 0.25
C ALA A 18 -4.03 -3.97 0.55
N SER A 19 -3.94 -3.55 1.82
CA SER A 19 -2.81 -2.84 2.40
C SER A 19 -2.24 -3.69 3.53
N ILE A 20 -1.10 -4.34 3.29
CA ILE A 20 -0.50 -5.33 4.20
C ILE A 20 0.88 -4.86 4.62
N MET A 21 1.16 -4.87 5.92
CA MET A 21 2.49 -4.65 6.47
C MET A 21 3.00 -5.94 7.14
N ILE A 22 4.20 -6.34 6.79
CA ILE A 22 4.88 -7.52 7.36
C ILE A 22 6.09 -7.04 8.15
N GLU A 23 6.08 -7.22 9.45
CA GLU A 23 7.16 -6.83 10.33
C GLU A 23 7.90 -8.04 10.91
N GLY A 24 9.10 -7.84 11.37
CA GLY A 24 9.90 -8.86 12.04
C GLY A 24 11.39 -8.65 11.91
N LEU A 25 12.16 -9.40 12.70
CA LEU A 25 13.63 -9.40 12.68
C LEU A 25 14.17 -9.80 11.29
N THR A 26 15.39 -9.39 11.02
CA THR A 26 16.11 -9.78 9.78
C THR A 26 16.24 -11.31 9.69
N GLY A 27 16.05 -11.87 8.50
CA GLY A 27 16.15 -13.32 8.26
C GLY A 27 14.91 -14.14 8.67
N LYS A 28 13.81 -13.51 9.10
CA LYS A 28 12.58 -14.22 9.51
C LYS A 28 11.59 -14.51 8.38
N GLY A 29 11.97 -14.31 7.11
CA GLY A 29 11.15 -14.70 5.96
C GLY A 29 10.11 -13.66 5.51
N LYS A 30 10.22 -12.37 5.91
CA LYS A 30 9.31 -11.30 5.49
C LYS A 30 9.15 -11.22 3.97
N SER A 31 10.27 -11.16 3.26
CA SER A 31 10.30 -11.06 1.79
C SER A 31 9.63 -12.25 1.11
N GLY A 32 9.88 -13.48 1.62
CA GLY A 32 9.22 -14.68 1.12
C GLY A 32 7.71 -14.68 1.31
N LEU A 33 7.23 -14.26 2.51
CA LEU A 33 5.80 -14.10 2.76
C LEU A 33 5.18 -12.99 1.89
N ALA A 34 5.89 -11.88 1.71
CA ALA A 34 5.43 -10.77 0.86
C ALA A 34 5.22 -11.22 -0.59
N LEU A 35 6.17 -11.96 -1.16
CA LEU A 35 6.06 -12.51 -2.51
C LEU A 35 4.98 -13.59 -2.62
N MET A 36 4.83 -14.46 -1.61
CA MET A 36 3.76 -15.46 -1.56
C MET A 36 2.37 -14.81 -1.55
N LEU A 37 2.17 -13.78 -0.72
CA LEU A 37 0.93 -13.01 -0.68
C LEU A 37 0.68 -12.27 -2.01
N ALA A 38 1.71 -11.65 -2.59
CA ALA A 38 1.61 -10.97 -3.87
C ALA A 38 1.14 -11.92 -4.97
N TYR A 39 1.75 -13.10 -5.08
CA TYR A 39 1.35 -14.14 -6.02
C TYR A 39 -0.07 -14.61 -5.79
N GLY A 40 -0.45 -14.86 -4.53
CA GLY A 40 -1.80 -15.31 -4.16
C GLY A 40 -2.88 -14.26 -4.45
N LEU A 41 -2.63 -12.98 -4.18
CA LEU A 41 -3.57 -11.89 -4.45
C LEU A 41 -3.85 -11.70 -5.94
N GLU A 42 -2.91 -12.05 -6.81
CA GLU A 42 -3.11 -12.10 -8.26
C GLU A 42 -3.65 -13.46 -8.74
N GLY A 43 -4.14 -14.29 -7.82
CA GLY A 43 -4.83 -15.54 -8.09
C GLY A 43 -3.88 -16.71 -8.37
N GLY A 44 -2.61 -16.66 -7.97
CA GLY A 44 -1.63 -17.71 -8.18
C GLY A 44 -1.99 -19.06 -7.59
N PHE A 45 -2.90 -19.10 -6.63
CA PHE A 45 -3.36 -20.31 -5.95
C PHE A 45 -4.77 -20.74 -6.33
N GLN A 46 -5.38 -20.14 -7.36
CA GLN A 46 -6.67 -20.61 -7.88
C GLN A 46 -6.51 -21.98 -8.56
N GLU A 47 -7.47 -22.86 -8.31
CA GLU A 47 -7.61 -24.07 -9.12
C GLU A 47 -8.09 -23.70 -10.54
N HIS A 48 -7.46 -24.25 -11.55
CA HIS A 48 -7.76 -23.97 -12.95
C HIS A 48 -7.90 -25.25 -13.76
N ASP A 49 -8.84 -25.22 -14.69
CA ASP A 49 -8.84 -26.15 -15.82
C ASP A 49 -7.71 -25.75 -16.79
N ASP A 50 -6.96 -26.74 -17.27
CA ASP A 50 -5.71 -26.60 -18.07
C ASP A 50 -5.83 -25.81 -19.39
N ASN A 51 -6.98 -25.24 -19.72
CA ASN A 51 -7.31 -24.63 -21.01
C ASN A 51 -7.51 -23.09 -20.98
N SER A 52 -7.10 -22.39 -19.94
CA SER A 52 -7.31 -20.93 -19.89
C SER A 52 -6.10 -20.14 -20.36
N ASP A 53 -6.29 -19.18 -21.27
CA ASP A 53 -5.34 -18.13 -21.67
C ASP A 53 -5.02 -17.15 -20.52
N ARG A 54 -4.57 -17.68 -19.38
CA ARG A 54 -4.37 -16.90 -18.18
C ARG A 54 -3.03 -16.16 -18.20
N VAL A 55 -3.08 -14.87 -17.83
CA VAL A 55 -1.88 -14.09 -17.53
C VAL A 55 -1.19 -14.72 -16.31
N ASN A 56 0.11 -14.97 -16.41
CA ASN A 56 0.90 -15.46 -15.28
C ASN A 56 0.80 -14.42 -14.13
N PRO A 57 0.38 -14.82 -12.91
CA PRO A 57 0.23 -13.91 -11.78
C PRO A 57 1.49 -13.09 -11.48
N TRP A 58 2.68 -13.65 -11.71
CA TRP A 58 3.94 -12.94 -11.54
C TRP A 58 4.10 -11.71 -12.44
N GLU A 59 3.43 -11.67 -13.61
CA GLU A 59 3.42 -10.52 -14.52
C GLU A 59 2.69 -9.28 -13.93
N LYS A 60 1.97 -9.47 -12.82
CA LYS A 60 1.27 -8.41 -12.09
C LYS A 60 1.96 -8.01 -10.79
N VAL A 61 3.07 -8.68 -10.42
CA VAL A 61 3.85 -8.40 -9.22
C VAL A 61 5.00 -7.46 -9.55
N PHE A 62 4.99 -6.29 -8.91
CA PHE A 62 6.04 -5.27 -9.03
C PHE A 62 6.70 -5.04 -7.67
N THR A 63 8.02 -4.88 -7.66
CA THR A 63 8.78 -4.73 -6.41
C THR A 63 9.65 -3.49 -6.40
N ILE A 64 9.75 -2.84 -5.24
CA ILE A 64 10.69 -1.76 -4.93
C ILE A 64 11.63 -2.31 -3.86
N ASP A 65 12.86 -2.66 -4.26
CA ASP A 65 13.84 -3.30 -3.39
C ASP A 65 14.84 -2.26 -2.86
N THR A 66 15.01 -2.21 -1.55
CA THR A 66 16.01 -1.37 -0.87
C THR A 66 17.03 -2.20 -0.09
N GLU A 67 16.92 -3.54 -0.21
CA GLU A 67 17.73 -4.52 0.51
C GLU A 67 18.81 -5.15 -0.39
N ASN A 68 19.37 -4.33 -1.28
CA ASN A 68 20.49 -4.70 -2.16
C ASN A 68 20.21 -5.96 -3.04
N ARG A 69 19.12 -5.92 -3.80
CA ARG A 69 18.65 -6.97 -4.72
C ARG A 69 18.29 -8.30 -4.02
N SER A 70 17.90 -8.23 -2.76
CA SER A 70 17.56 -9.43 -2.00
C SER A 70 16.37 -10.19 -2.59
N LEU A 71 15.42 -9.47 -3.21
CA LEU A 71 14.26 -10.07 -3.87
C LEU A 71 14.63 -10.87 -5.13
N ASN A 72 15.67 -10.46 -5.86
CA ASN A 72 16.14 -11.19 -7.05
C ASN A 72 16.61 -12.62 -6.71
N LEU A 73 17.05 -12.85 -5.48
CA LEU A 73 17.51 -14.16 -5.03
C LEU A 73 16.37 -15.18 -4.91
N PHE A 74 15.12 -14.75 -4.91
CA PHE A 74 13.97 -15.65 -4.89
C PHE A 74 13.65 -16.26 -6.26
N ILE A 75 14.00 -15.59 -7.35
CA ILE A 75 13.63 -16.03 -8.71
C ILE A 75 14.18 -17.42 -9.01
N GLY A 76 13.30 -18.36 -9.37
CA GLY A 76 13.64 -19.72 -9.75
C GLY A 76 13.90 -20.69 -8.59
N ILE A 77 13.87 -20.22 -7.31
CA ILE A 77 14.04 -21.13 -6.18
C ILE A 77 12.70 -21.81 -5.79
N PRO A 78 12.77 -23.03 -5.23
CA PRO A 78 11.59 -23.70 -4.71
C PRO A 78 10.92 -22.88 -3.60
N ALA A 79 9.60 -22.79 -3.67
CA ALA A 79 8.80 -22.09 -2.68
C ALA A 79 8.15 -23.08 -1.69
N SER A 80 7.81 -22.60 -0.51
CA SER A 80 7.23 -23.42 0.57
C SER A 80 5.89 -24.09 0.21
N TRP A 81 5.22 -23.62 -0.83
CA TRP A 81 3.95 -24.17 -1.31
C TRP A 81 4.08 -25.26 -2.38
N GLY A 82 5.29 -25.68 -2.73
CA GLY A 82 5.56 -26.74 -3.71
C GLY A 82 5.77 -26.27 -5.14
N GLY A 83 5.62 -24.97 -5.41
CA GLY A 83 5.97 -24.33 -6.69
C GLY A 83 7.36 -23.67 -6.64
N THR A 84 7.59 -22.75 -7.59
CA THR A 84 8.78 -21.90 -7.65
C THR A 84 8.39 -20.44 -7.67
N PHE A 85 9.25 -19.57 -7.13
CA PHE A 85 9.10 -18.13 -7.33
C PHE A 85 9.41 -17.82 -8.80
N GLY A 86 8.42 -17.27 -9.50
CA GLY A 86 8.58 -16.87 -10.90
C GLY A 86 9.32 -15.55 -11.07
N GLN A 87 9.44 -15.10 -12.30
CA GLN A 87 9.96 -13.78 -12.62
C GLN A 87 8.87 -12.73 -12.38
N PHE A 88 9.25 -11.65 -11.72
CA PHE A 88 8.40 -10.49 -11.44
C PHE A 88 9.15 -9.21 -11.83
N TYR A 89 8.41 -8.10 -11.96
CA TYR A 89 9.02 -6.80 -12.24
C TYR A 89 9.61 -6.19 -10.97
N GLY A 90 10.75 -5.50 -11.09
CA GLY A 90 11.38 -4.89 -9.94
C GLY A 90 12.28 -3.72 -10.28
N THR A 91 12.39 -2.79 -9.35
CA THR A 91 13.36 -1.71 -9.37
C THR A 91 14.07 -1.62 -8.03
N GLN A 92 15.28 -1.04 -8.05
CA GLN A 92 16.02 -0.76 -6.84
C GLN A 92 15.93 0.71 -6.49
N LEU A 93 15.90 0.98 -5.20
CA LEU A 93 16.16 2.30 -4.64
C LEU A 93 17.41 2.20 -3.79
N THR A 94 18.41 3.01 -4.11
CA THR A 94 19.75 2.97 -3.50
C THR A 94 20.01 4.22 -2.64
N SER A 95 21.11 4.22 -1.90
CA SER A 95 21.54 5.40 -1.14
C SER A 95 21.92 6.59 -2.03
N GLU A 96 22.20 6.37 -3.32
CA GLU A 96 22.48 7.43 -4.30
C GLU A 96 21.18 8.13 -4.71
N ASP A 97 20.10 7.37 -4.90
CA ASP A 97 18.78 7.88 -5.23
C ASP A 97 18.13 8.60 -4.02
N GLY A 98 18.52 8.20 -2.80
CA GLY A 98 17.90 8.61 -1.55
C GLY A 98 16.59 7.87 -1.27
N TYR A 99 16.33 7.62 0.01
CA TYR A 99 15.18 6.84 0.47
C TYR A 99 13.98 7.70 0.90
N ALA A 100 13.81 8.87 0.28
CA ALA A 100 12.66 9.72 0.56
C ALA A 100 11.34 8.98 0.25
N PRO A 101 10.34 9.06 1.13
CA PRO A 101 9.01 8.49 0.85
C PRO A 101 8.41 8.92 -0.49
N SER A 102 8.65 10.15 -0.93
CA SER A 102 8.26 10.66 -2.25
C SER A 102 8.83 9.87 -3.43
N ASN A 103 10.07 9.34 -3.30
CA ASN A 103 10.67 8.48 -4.33
C ASN A 103 9.93 7.14 -4.45
N TYR A 104 9.52 6.55 -3.32
CA TYR A 104 8.71 5.33 -3.34
C TYR A 104 7.33 5.58 -3.95
N LEU A 105 6.69 6.72 -3.66
CA LEU A 105 5.43 7.10 -4.31
C LEU A 105 5.57 7.18 -5.82
N TYR A 106 6.63 7.83 -6.29
CA TYR A 106 6.92 7.93 -7.72
C TYR A 106 7.07 6.55 -8.37
N LEU A 107 7.85 5.65 -7.75
CA LEU A 107 8.08 4.30 -8.26
C LEU A 107 6.80 3.45 -8.20
N ARG A 108 6.01 3.55 -7.11
CA ARG A 108 4.71 2.90 -7.00
C ARG A 108 3.76 3.34 -8.12
N ASP A 109 3.65 4.63 -8.34
CA ASP A 109 2.76 5.16 -9.36
C ASP A 109 3.22 4.79 -10.78
N ALA A 110 4.53 4.68 -11.00
CA ALA A 110 5.08 4.15 -12.25
C ALA A 110 4.72 2.66 -12.44
N ALA A 111 4.83 1.85 -11.38
CA ALA A 111 4.43 0.43 -11.40
C ALA A 111 2.93 0.28 -11.72
N ILE A 112 2.06 1.07 -11.07
CA ILE A 112 0.61 1.06 -11.33
C ILE A 112 0.31 1.44 -12.79
N LYS A 113 0.96 2.46 -13.33
CA LYS A 113 0.83 2.84 -14.75
C LYS A 113 1.29 1.74 -15.69
N ALA A 114 2.28 0.94 -15.29
CA ALA A 114 2.77 -0.21 -16.05
C ALA A 114 1.86 -1.46 -15.90
N GLY A 115 0.80 -1.41 -15.10
CA GLY A 115 -0.19 -2.47 -14.95
C GLY A 115 0.02 -3.38 -13.73
N ALA A 116 0.73 -2.90 -12.71
CA ALA A 116 0.87 -3.63 -11.45
C ALA A 116 -0.49 -3.94 -10.80
N GLY A 117 -0.73 -5.18 -10.45
CA GLY A 117 -1.82 -5.61 -9.58
C GLY A 117 -1.42 -5.56 -8.11
N VAL A 118 -0.14 -5.85 -7.83
CA VAL A 118 0.47 -5.76 -6.50
C VAL A 118 1.81 -5.01 -6.57
N VAL A 119 2.04 -4.11 -5.63
CA VAL A 119 3.36 -3.50 -5.39
C VAL A 119 3.89 -3.94 -4.04
N VAL A 120 5.09 -4.52 -4.04
CA VAL A 120 5.83 -4.95 -2.84
C VAL A 120 6.98 -3.98 -2.59
N SER A 121 7.05 -3.35 -1.42
CA SER A 121 8.18 -2.52 -1.00
C SER A 121 8.97 -3.21 0.11
N ASP A 122 10.18 -3.67 -0.19
CA ASP A 122 11.07 -4.38 0.73
C ASP A 122 12.42 -3.64 0.88
N SER A 123 12.58 -2.85 1.92
CA SER A 123 11.72 -2.55 3.03
C SER A 123 11.41 -1.05 3.09
N VAL A 124 10.28 -0.69 3.70
CA VAL A 124 9.94 0.73 3.95
C VAL A 124 10.67 1.31 5.17
N THR A 125 11.46 0.53 5.87
CA THR A 125 12.29 1.00 7.01
C THR A 125 13.26 2.10 6.59
N HIS A 126 13.82 2.02 5.39
CA HIS A 126 14.76 3.00 4.88
C HIS A 126 14.12 4.38 4.66
N MET A 127 12.82 4.46 4.34
CA MET A 127 12.09 5.74 4.26
C MET A 127 12.14 6.53 5.57
N TRP A 128 12.28 5.84 6.70
CA TRP A 128 12.33 6.48 8.01
C TRP A 128 13.76 6.80 8.44
N THR A 129 14.67 5.84 8.38
CA THR A 129 15.98 5.90 9.06
C THR A 129 17.16 6.16 8.16
N ALA A 130 17.06 5.97 6.84
CA ALA A 130 18.18 6.07 5.93
C ALA A 130 18.32 7.46 5.30
N LYS A 131 19.41 7.66 4.54
CA LYS A 131 19.72 8.91 3.83
C LYS A 131 18.55 9.33 2.91
N GLY A 132 18.13 10.58 3.04
CA GLY A 132 16.97 11.12 2.33
C GLY A 132 15.62 10.74 2.96
N GLY A 133 15.58 9.81 3.92
CA GLY A 133 14.38 9.46 4.67
C GLY A 133 13.92 10.58 5.63
N VAL A 134 12.78 10.35 6.29
CA VAL A 134 12.13 11.37 7.13
C VAL A 134 13.06 11.89 8.24
N LEU A 135 13.77 11.00 8.95
CA LEU A 135 14.69 11.43 10.04
C LEU A 135 15.88 12.22 9.49
N ASP A 136 16.36 11.90 8.30
CA ASP A 136 17.44 12.65 7.66
C ASP A 136 16.97 14.06 7.30
N LYS A 137 15.77 14.21 6.75
CA LYS A 137 15.14 15.53 6.52
C LYS A 137 14.97 16.34 7.81
N VAL A 138 14.53 15.70 8.89
CA VAL A 138 14.45 16.35 10.22
C VAL A 138 15.82 16.86 10.66
N ASN A 139 16.87 16.06 10.50
CA ASN A 139 18.25 16.46 10.83
C ASN A 139 18.73 17.63 9.96
N ASP A 140 18.46 17.61 8.65
CA ASP A 140 18.83 18.69 7.74
C ASP A 140 18.21 20.04 8.16
N VAL A 141 16.91 20.03 8.50
CA VAL A 141 16.21 21.22 9.02
C VAL A 141 16.85 21.69 10.31
N LYS A 142 17.17 20.76 11.22
CA LYS A 142 17.79 21.08 12.51
C LYS A 142 19.20 21.65 12.35
N LEU A 143 19.98 21.14 11.42
CA LEU A 143 21.33 21.69 11.11
C LEU A 143 21.26 23.10 10.54
N LYS A 144 20.30 23.38 9.65
CA LYS A 144 20.06 24.73 9.10
C LYS A 144 19.57 25.71 10.18
N ASN A 145 18.79 25.21 11.15
CA ASN A 145 18.17 26.02 12.19
C ASN A 145 18.36 25.41 13.59
N PRO A 146 19.58 25.47 14.18
CA PRO A 146 19.89 24.77 15.44
C PRO A 146 19.05 25.22 16.66
N ARG A 147 18.49 26.44 16.62
CA ARG A 147 17.66 27.00 17.69
C ARG A 147 16.16 26.68 17.55
N MET A 148 15.75 26.10 16.40
CA MET A 148 14.35 25.72 16.18
C MET A 148 13.97 24.61 17.15
N ASP A 149 12.83 24.75 17.82
CA ASP A 149 12.32 23.68 18.68
C ASP A 149 11.86 22.46 17.84
N ASN A 150 11.85 21.28 18.47
CA ASN A 150 11.54 20.04 17.78
C ASN A 150 10.13 20.04 17.16
N TYR A 151 9.15 20.63 17.80
CA TYR A 151 7.79 20.68 17.28
C TYR A 151 7.73 21.43 15.94
N ARG A 152 8.43 22.57 15.85
CA ARG A 152 8.49 23.35 14.61
C ARG A 152 9.24 22.62 13.50
N VAL A 153 10.35 21.93 13.83
CA VAL A 153 11.10 21.12 12.85
C VAL A 153 10.19 20.08 12.20
N TRP A 154 9.36 19.40 12.98
CA TRP A 154 8.40 18.44 12.46
C TRP A 154 7.25 19.05 11.65
N GLY A 155 6.97 20.33 11.85
CA GLY A 155 5.98 21.12 11.13
C GLY A 155 6.50 21.78 9.85
N GLU A 156 7.82 21.73 9.59
CA GLU A 156 8.39 22.30 8.36
C GLU A 156 7.79 21.61 7.11
N PRO A 157 7.45 22.38 6.07
CA PRO A 157 6.74 21.87 4.91
C PRO A 157 7.41 20.66 4.25
N GLU A 158 8.75 20.67 4.15
CA GLU A 158 9.51 19.57 3.56
C GLU A 158 9.45 18.29 4.40
N VAL A 159 9.45 18.38 5.73
CA VAL A 159 9.30 17.23 6.63
C VAL A 159 7.87 16.73 6.64
N ALA A 160 6.90 17.64 6.73
CA ALA A 160 5.48 17.31 6.72
C ALA A 160 5.05 16.60 5.42
N ALA A 161 5.57 17.04 4.27
CA ALA A 161 5.31 16.42 2.98
C ALA A 161 5.84 14.97 2.92
N GLU A 162 7.06 14.71 3.39
CA GLU A 162 7.61 13.35 3.42
C GLU A 162 6.89 12.44 4.44
N LYS A 163 6.43 12.98 5.56
CA LYS A 163 5.57 12.22 6.50
C LYS A 163 4.24 11.83 5.87
N GLN A 164 3.61 12.73 5.12
CA GLN A 164 2.39 12.40 4.40
C GLN A 164 2.67 11.35 3.32
N ALA A 165 3.73 11.53 2.53
CA ALA A 165 4.15 10.57 1.53
C ALA A 165 4.41 9.18 2.12
N LEU A 166 4.97 9.08 3.32
CA LEU A 166 5.17 7.81 4.02
C LEU A 166 3.84 7.06 4.28
N ILE A 167 2.80 7.79 4.66
CA ILE A 167 1.45 7.22 4.84
C ILE A 167 0.87 6.81 3.48
N ASP A 168 1.02 7.66 2.48
CA ASP A 168 0.45 7.43 1.15
C ASP A 168 1.09 6.24 0.43
N VAL A 169 2.38 5.93 0.70
CA VAL A 169 3.05 4.73 0.16
C VAL A 169 2.36 3.43 0.59
N ILE A 170 1.84 3.39 1.81
CA ILE A 170 1.26 2.18 2.42
C ILE A 170 -0.16 1.92 1.91
N ARG A 171 -0.84 2.92 1.40
CA ARG A 171 -2.25 2.87 1.00
C ARG A 171 -2.44 3.23 -0.46
N ASP A 172 -3.15 2.38 -1.16
CA ASP A 172 -3.66 2.70 -2.51
C ASP A 172 -4.93 1.87 -2.77
N HIS A 173 -5.85 2.43 -3.53
CA HIS A 173 -7.08 1.76 -3.94
C HIS A 173 -6.99 1.16 -5.34
N ARG A 174 -5.92 1.45 -6.08
CA ARG A 174 -5.71 1.01 -7.47
C ARG A 174 -5.05 -0.36 -7.57
N CYS A 175 -4.19 -0.71 -6.60
CA CYS A 175 -3.49 -1.99 -6.55
C CYS A 175 -3.30 -2.45 -5.11
N HIS A 176 -2.96 -3.73 -4.91
CA HIS A 176 -2.56 -4.24 -3.61
C HIS A 176 -1.19 -3.69 -3.22
N ILE A 177 -1.04 -3.26 -1.96
CA ILE A 177 0.23 -2.79 -1.40
C ILE A 177 0.69 -3.75 -0.32
N ILE A 178 1.92 -4.24 -0.44
CA ILE A 178 2.58 -5.04 0.59
C ILE A 178 3.89 -4.35 0.95
N THR A 179 4.09 -4.09 2.23
CA THR A 179 5.29 -3.45 2.75
C THR A 179 5.96 -4.32 3.79
N THR A 180 7.29 -4.37 3.81
CA THR A 180 8.03 -5.00 4.89
C THR A 180 8.67 -3.96 5.79
N VAL A 181 8.72 -4.26 7.09
CA VAL A 181 9.32 -3.40 8.11
C VAL A 181 10.28 -4.22 8.97
N ARG A 182 11.47 -3.67 9.21
CA ARG A 182 12.41 -4.25 10.17
C ARG A 182 12.01 -3.86 11.59
N VAL A 183 12.17 -4.78 12.52
CA VAL A 183 12.08 -4.52 13.94
C VAL A 183 13.45 -4.73 14.59
N LYS A 184 13.64 -4.13 15.75
CA LYS A 184 14.78 -4.36 16.64
C LYS A 184 14.28 -4.87 17.98
N GLU A 185 15.10 -5.67 18.65
CA GLU A 185 14.85 -6.00 20.04
C GLU A 185 14.96 -4.75 20.90
N LYS A 186 14.00 -4.58 21.80
CA LYS A 186 14.00 -3.53 22.81
C LYS A 186 14.45 -4.13 24.13
N PHE A 187 15.46 -3.52 24.72
CA PHE A 187 16.01 -3.92 26.01
C PHE A 187 15.68 -2.86 27.06
N ASP A 188 15.49 -3.31 28.28
CA ASP A 188 15.35 -2.44 29.45
C ASP A 188 16.23 -2.96 30.59
N MET A 189 16.65 -2.06 31.47
CA MET A 189 17.40 -2.41 32.67
C MET A 189 16.41 -2.70 33.80
N GLN A 190 16.31 -3.96 34.21
CA GLN A 190 15.46 -4.36 35.32
C GLN A 190 16.32 -4.82 36.50
N TYR A 191 15.93 -4.41 37.71
CA TYR A 191 16.63 -4.86 38.91
C TYR A 191 16.22 -6.30 39.25
N ASN A 192 17.21 -7.22 39.24
CA ASN A 192 17.05 -8.59 39.61
C ASN A 192 17.32 -8.70 41.13
N ALA A 193 16.27 -8.92 41.91
CA ALA A 193 16.34 -9.00 43.38
C ALA A 193 17.18 -10.20 43.88
N ASP A 194 17.14 -11.34 43.17
CA ASP A 194 17.88 -12.53 43.54
C ASP A 194 19.40 -12.36 43.36
N LYS A 195 19.78 -11.59 42.31
CA LYS A 195 21.19 -11.33 42.00
C LYS A 195 21.69 -9.98 42.52
N GLN A 196 20.79 -9.19 43.15
CA GLN A 196 21.09 -7.83 43.65
C GLN A 196 21.78 -6.92 42.66
N LYS A 197 21.44 -7.02 41.38
CA LYS A 197 22.03 -6.19 40.29
C LYS A 197 21.03 -5.87 39.20
N ASN A 198 21.30 -4.79 38.47
CA ASN A 198 20.55 -4.50 37.28
C ASN A 198 20.96 -5.46 36.14
N GLU A 199 19.99 -6.04 35.47
CA GLU A 199 20.18 -6.87 34.30
C GLU A 199 19.46 -6.27 33.08
N VAL A 200 20.09 -6.42 31.93
CA VAL A 200 19.48 -6.04 30.63
C VAL A 200 18.52 -7.15 30.22
N VAL A 201 17.24 -6.86 30.20
CA VAL A 201 16.20 -7.82 29.82
C VAL A 201 15.54 -7.37 28.53
N SER A 202 15.33 -8.30 27.59
CA SER A 202 14.55 -8.02 26.40
C SER A 202 13.07 -7.81 26.78
N ILE A 203 12.52 -6.66 26.44
CA ILE A 203 11.13 -6.28 26.72
C ILE A 203 10.25 -6.35 25.46
N GLY A 204 10.72 -7.02 24.42
CA GLY A 204 10.00 -7.22 23.17
C GLY A 204 10.69 -6.60 21.95
N GLU A 205 9.94 -6.46 20.88
CA GLU A 205 10.42 -5.92 19.63
C GLU A 205 9.77 -4.56 19.32
N GLN A 206 10.51 -3.67 18.69
CA GLN A 206 10.05 -2.35 18.28
C GLN A 206 10.31 -2.15 16.78
N GLN A 207 9.31 -1.67 16.04
CA GLN A 207 9.46 -1.29 14.65
C GLN A 207 10.53 -0.19 14.49
N LEU A 208 11.37 -0.32 13.47
CA LEU A 208 12.28 0.73 13.01
C LEU A 208 11.55 1.69 12.06
N GLN A 209 10.46 2.27 12.55
CA GLN A 209 9.55 3.13 11.80
C GLN A 209 8.91 4.19 12.70
N GLN A 210 8.18 5.13 12.10
CA GLN A 210 7.37 6.10 12.83
C GLN A 210 6.40 5.36 13.75
N GLU A 211 6.36 5.78 15.01
CA GLU A 211 5.34 5.28 15.94
C GLU A 211 3.93 5.60 15.41
N GLY A 212 3.07 4.61 15.40
CA GLY A 212 1.72 4.74 14.85
C GLY A 212 1.58 4.33 13.38
N LEU A 213 2.65 4.18 12.59
CA LEU A 213 2.54 3.75 11.19
C LEU A 213 1.79 2.41 11.03
N LYS A 214 1.89 1.52 12.03
CA LYS A 214 1.15 0.24 12.09
C LYS A 214 -0.38 0.38 12.10
N TYR A 215 -0.90 1.58 12.37
CA TYR A 215 -2.35 1.82 12.33
C TYR A 215 -2.86 2.15 10.92
N GLU A 216 -1.98 2.42 9.98
CA GLU A 216 -2.34 2.78 8.60
C GLU A 216 -2.70 1.56 7.73
N PRO A 217 -1.93 0.45 7.68
CA PRO A 217 -2.30 -0.72 6.90
C PRO A 217 -3.59 -1.37 7.41
N ASP A 218 -4.26 -2.12 6.55
CA ASP A 218 -5.46 -2.89 6.93
C ASP A 218 -5.11 -4.18 7.66
N LEU A 219 -3.96 -4.78 7.33
CA LEU A 219 -3.43 -5.98 7.97
C LEU A 219 -1.97 -5.78 8.36
N VAL A 220 -1.64 -6.04 9.63
CA VAL A 220 -0.25 -6.04 10.12
C VAL A 220 0.09 -7.43 10.63
N LEU A 221 1.13 -8.01 10.06
CA LEU A 221 1.62 -9.36 10.33
C LEU A 221 3.01 -9.29 10.94
N HIS A 222 3.19 -9.91 12.11
CA HIS A 222 4.47 -10.06 12.76
C HIS A 222 5.03 -11.47 12.54
N MET A 223 6.21 -11.58 11.91
CA MET A 223 6.82 -12.86 11.60
C MET A 223 7.21 -13.62 12.87
N VAL A 224 6.69 -14.82 13.03
CA VAL A 224 6.98 -15.69 14.17
C VAL A 224 8.11 -16.64 13.80
N ALA A 225 9.07 -16.83 14.71
CA ALA A 225 10.12 -17.81 14.52
C ALA A 225 9.53 -19.23 14.37
N PRO A 226 10.11 -20.09 13.51
CA PRO A 226 9.72 -21.49 13.45
C PRO A 226 9.88 -22.15 14.84
N GLY A 227 8.87 -22.90 15.26
CA GLY A 227 8.95 -23.70 16.49
C GLY A 227 10.11 -24.72 16.37
N SER A 228 10.78 -24.98 17.48
CA SER A 228 11.85 -26.00 17.53
C SER A 228 11.31 -27.37 17.13
N GLY A 229 11.83 -27.97 16.05
CA GLY A 229 11.65 -29.39 15.75
C GLY A 229 10.93 -29.77 14.48
N ASN A 230 10.43 -28.83 13.66
CA ASN A 230 9.88 -29.19 12.36
C ASN A 230 10.34 -28.19 11.28
N PRO A 231 10.92 -28.64 10.13
CA PRO A 231 11.22 -27.74 9.05
C PRO A 231 9.90 -27.13 8.54
N GLN A 232 9.74 -25.86 8.76
CA GLN A 232 8.51 -25.14 8.46
C GLN A 232 8.25 -25.12 6.96
N LYS A 233 7.15 -25.69 6.55
CA LYS A 233 6.75 -25.69 5.13
C LYS A 233 6.23 -24.33 4.68
N HIS A 234 5.49 -23.64 5.54
CA HIS A 234 4.88 -22.36 5.23
C HIS A 234 5.25 -21.25 6.23
N PRO A 235 5.31 -19.98 5.80
CA PRO A 235 5.56 -18.87 6.71
C PRO A 235 4.47 -18.76 7.77
N ARG A 236 4.86 -18.38 9.00
CA ARG A 236 3.92 -18.13 10.09
C ARG A 236 4.05 -16.70 10.57
N ALA A 237 2.89 -16.06 10.78
CA ALA A 237 2.86 -14.71 11.31
C ALA A 237 1.72 -14.54 12.32
N LYS A 238 1.98 -13.77 13.37
CA LYS A 238 0.98 -13.30 14.33
C LYS A 238 0.31 -12.06 13.76
N VAL A 239 -1.01 -12.03 13.83
CA VAL A 239 -1.81 -10.85 13.44
C VAL A 239 -1.72 -9.81 14.54
N ILE A 240 -1.11 -8.68 14.25
CA ILE A 240 -1.01 -7.54 15.19
C ILE A 240 -2.22 -6.61 15.06
N LYS A 241 -2.72 -6.47 13.83
CA LYS A 241 -3.90 -5.68 13.50
C LYS A 241 -4.58 -6.28 12.29
N SER A 242 -5.91 -6.30 12.28
CA SER A 242 -6.69 -6.67 11.09
C SER A 242 -7.99 -5.87 10.98
N ARG A 243 -8.28 -5.39 9.76
CA ARG A 243 -9.61 -4.93 9.34
C ARG A 243 -10.36 -6.03 8.56
N TYR A 244 -9.70 -7.16 8.30
CA TYR A 244 -10.26 -8.28 7.54
C TYR A 244 -10.82 -9.31 8.52
N ALA A 245 -12.12 -9.61 8.41
CA ALA A 245 -12.83 -10.50 9.34
C ALA A 245 -12.30 -11.95 9.34
N ILE A 246 -11.52 -12.34 8.33
CA ILE A 246 -10.89 -13.67 8.25
C ILE A 246 -9.68 -13.83 9.18
N PHE A 247 -9.17 -12.71 9.77
CA PHE A 247 -8.03 -12.74 10.67
C PHE A 247 -8.41 -12.17 12.04
N THR A 248 -8.09 -12.92 13.09
CA THR A 248 -8.27 -12.50 14.47
C THR A 248 -6.97 -11.89 15.02
N GLU A 249 -7.04 -10.68 15.57
CA GLU A 249 -5.89 -10.03 16.20
C GLU A 249 -5.37 -10.86 17.39
N GLY A 250 -4.06 -10.98 17.50
CA GLY A 250 -3.39 -11.77 18.51
C GLY A 250 -3.13 -13.23 18.12
N GLU A 251 -3.87 -13.78 17.15
CA GLU A 251 -3.71 -15.15 16.70
C GLU A 251 -2.55 -15.29 15.71
N THR A 252 -1.99 -16.50 15.63
CA THR A 252 -0.90 -16.86 14.72
C THR A 252 -1.41 -17.76 13.63
N TYR A 253 -1.18 -17.36 12.38
CA TYR A 253 -1.59 -18.10 11.19
C TYR A 253 -0.38 -18.66 10.46
N GLU A 254 -0.56 -19.85 9.89
CA GLU A 254 0.33 -20.42 8.89
C GLU A 254 -0.18 -20.03 7.51
N PHE A 255 0.63 -19.30 6.75
CA PHE A 255 0.24 -18.82 5.43
C PHE A 255 0.41 -19.92 4.40
N THR A 256 -0.69 -20.61 4.13
CA THR A 256 -0.80 -21.65 3.08
C THR A 256 -1.38 -21.06 1.80
N PRO A 257 -1.26 -21.75 0.64
CA PRO A 257 -1.98 -21.38 -0.58
C PRO A 257 -3.47 -21.14 -0.36
N GLN A 258 -4.11 -22.00 0.42
CA GLN A 258 -5.55 -21.90 0.72
C GLN A 258 -5.88 -20.63 1.50
N LEU A 259 -5.08 -20.25 2.49
CA LEU A 259 -5.30 -19.02 3.25
C LEU A 259 -5.09 -17.76 2.37
N CYS A 260 -4.09 -17.78 1.48
CA CYS A 260 -3.87 -16.69 0.53
C CYS A 260 -5.06 -16.55 -0.45
N GLU A 261 -5.60 -17.67 -0.93
CA GLU A 261 -6.79 -17.66 -1.80
C GLU A 261 -8.04 -17.18 -1.04
N GLN A 262 -8.24 -17.61 0.21
CA GLN A 262 -9.32 -17.08 1.06
C GLN A 262 -9.21 -15.56 1.25
N LEU A 263 -8.00 -15.04 1.45
CA LEU A 263 -7.78 -13.59 1.53
C LEU A 263 -8.15 -12.90 0.22
N ARG A 264 -7.72 -13.44 -0.91
CA ARG A 264 -8.05 -12.88 -2.23
C ARG A 264 -9.56 -12.85 -2.46
N GLN A 265 -10.26 -13.97 -2.18
CA GLN A 265 -11.71 -14.06 -2.29
C GLN A 265 -12.42 -13.06 -1.38
N TYR A 266 -11.99 -12.98 -0.11
CA TYR A 266 -12.53 -12.01 0.85
C TYR A 266 -12.43 -10.56 0.35
N LEU A 267 -11.29 -10.18 -0.26
CA LEU A 267 -11.07 -8.84 -0.81
C LEU A 267 -11.87 -8.58 -2.10
N ALA A 268 -12.17 -9.63 -2.86
CA ALA A 268 -12.95 -9.55 -4.08
C ALA A 268 -14.47 -9.55 -3.83
N GLU A 269 -14.93 -9.84 -2.60
CA GLU A 269 -16.34 -9.83 -2.26
C GLU A 269 -16.94 -8.42 -2.36
N GLY A 270 -18.08 -8.31 -3.05
CA GLY A 270 -18.82 -7.07 -3.22
C GLY A 270 -18.79 -6.53 -4.65
N VAL A 271 -19.18 -5.28 -4.80
CA VAL A 271 -19.18 -4.60 -6.11
C VAL A 271 -17.74 -4.23 -6.49
N SER A 272 -17.33 -4.53 -7.72
CA SER A 272 -15.98 -4.20 -8.18
C SER A 272 -15.76 -2.68 -8.24
N ILE A 273 -14.52 -2.24 -8.02
CA ILE A 273 -14.15 -0.81 -8.10
C ILE A 273 -14.47 -0.26 -9.50
N GLU A 274 -14.22 -1.05 -10.55
CA GLU A 274 -14.51 -0.67 -11.94
C GLU A 274 -16.01 -0.42 -12.14
N THR A 275 -16.85 -1.31 -11.60
CA THR A 275 -18.32 -1.16 -11.66
C THR A 275 -18.78 0.10 -10.93
N LEU A 276 -18.21 0.39 -9.76
CA LEU A 276 -18.53 1.59 -8.98
C LEU A 276 -18.09 2.87 -9.69
N LEU A 277 -16.89 2.87 -10.27
CA LEU A 277 -16.38 4.02 -11.03
C LEU A 277 -17.24 4.26 -12.29
N GLU A 278 -17.66 3.20 -12.97
CA GLU A 278 -18.56 3.32 -14.11
C GLU A 278 -19.95 3.81 -13.68
N GLN A 279 -20.49 3.33 -12.58
CA GLN A 279 -21.75 3.83 -12.04
C GLN A 279 -21.65 5.30 -11.67
N GLN A 280 -20.59 5.73 -10.97
CA GLN A 280 -20.33 7.15 -10.71
C GLN A 280 -20.24 7.95 -12.01
N ARG A 281 -19.57 7.44 -13.03
CA ARG A 281 -19.46 8.09 -14.33
C ARG A 281 -20.83 8.32 -14.97
N GLN A 282 -21.70 7.31 -14.92
CA GLN A 282 -23.09 7.41 -15.43
C GLN A 282 -23.91 8.43 -14.64
N ASP A 283 -23.74 8.49 -13.32
CA ASP A 283 -24.42 9.49 -12.47
C ASP A 283 -23.99 10.91 -12.84
N TYR A 284 -22.69 11.14 -13.08
CA TYR A 284 -22.20 12.45 -13.55
C TYR A 284 -22.69 12.79 -14.96
N ILE A 285 -22.75 11.82 -15.88
CA ILE A 285 -23.31 12.01 -17.22
C ILE A 285 -24.77 12.45 -17.10
N LYS A 286 -25.56 11.80 -16.25
CA LYS A 286 -26.96 12.14 -16.01
C LYS A 286 -27.09 13.53 -15.43
N ALA A 287 -26.33 13.87 -14.39
CA ALA A 287 -26.35 15.19 -13.75
C ALA A 287 -25.99 16.33 -14.72
N VAL A 288 -24.90 16.15 -15.50
CA VAL A 288 -24.51 17.12 -16.54
C VAL A 288 -25.60 17.26 -17.59
N THR A 289 -26.21 16.16 -18.03
CA THR A 289 -27.30 16.18 -19.01
C THR A 289 -28.51 16.95 -18.50
N GLU A 290 -28.90 16.76 -17.23
CA GLU A 290 -30.01 17.48 -16.58
C GLU A 290 -29.73 18.99 -16.50
N ILE A 291 -28.50 19.38 -16.12
CA ILE A 291 -28.10 20.80 -16.08
C ILE A 291 -28.19 21.40 -17.48
N LEU A 292 -27.59 20.74 -18.48
CA LEU A 292 -27.62 21.21 -19.86
C LEU A 292 -29.06 21.32 -20.42
N ASN A 293 -29.96 20.43 -20.02
CA ASN A 293 -31.33 20.47 -20.49
C ASN A 293 -32.14 21.66 -19.89
N ASN A 294 -31.86 22.00 -18.63
CA ASN A 294 -32.65 22.92 -17.85
C ASN A 294 -32.05 24.34 -17.73
N ASN A 295 -30.78 24.52 -18.09
CA ASN A 295 -30.08 25.80 -17.96
C ASN A 295 -29.48 26.27 -19.30
N THR A 296 -30.01 27.38 -19.82
CA THR A 296 -29.56 27.95 -21.09
C THR A 296 -28.14 28.53 -21.02
N SER A 297 -27.77 29.12 -19.87
CA SER A 297 -26.38 29.58 -19.66
C SER A 297 -25.38 28.43 -19.70
N ALA A 298 -25.71 27.32 -19.02
CA ALA A 298 -24.90 26.12 -19.05
C ALA A 298 -24.70 25.59 -20.50
N LYS A 299 -25.73 25.60 -21.33
CA LYS A 299 -25.60 25.23 -22.76
C LYS A 299 -24.62 26.11 -23.51
N THR A 300 -24.57 27.39 -23.18
CA THR A 300 -23.71 28.37 -23.87
C THR A 300 -22.23 28.17 -23.47
N ILE A 301 -21.96 27.91 -22.18
CA ILE A 301 -20.58 27.75 -21.69
C ILE A 301 -20.01 26.34 -21.91
N TRP A 302 -20.87 25.33 -22.05
CA TRP A 302 -20.46 23.93 -22.18
C TRP A 302 -19.41 23.65 -23.26
N PRO A 303 -19.52 24.18 -24.50
CA PRO A 303 -18.50 23.98 -25.52
C PRO A 303 -17.12 24.56 -25.13
N VAL A 304 -17.12 25.69 -24.41
CA VAL A 304 -15.89 26.35 -23.94
C VAL A 304 -15.22 25.49 -22.88
N LEU A 305 -15.98 25.03 -21.87
CA LEU A 305 -15.47 24.16 -20.82
C LEU A 305 -14.88 22.86 -21.37
N LYS A 306 -15.55 22.25 -22.37
CA LYS A 306 -15.01 21.06 -23.06
C LYS A 306 -13.71 21.34 -23.81
N GLU A 307 -13.57 22.50 -24.39
CA GLU A 307 -12.33 22.90 -25.10
C GLU A 307 -11.19 23.10 -24.12
N GLU A 308 -11.43 23.79 -23.00
CA GLU A 308 -10.47 24.00 -21.92
C GLU A 308 -10.03 22.66 -21.27
N ALA A 309 -10.94 21.71 -21.14
CA ALA A 309 -10.66 20.37 -20.63
C ALA A 309 -10.00 19.41 -21.67
N GLY A 310 -9.75 19.89 -22.90
CA GLY A 310 -9.13 19.09 -23.96
C GLY A 310 -10.03 18.00 -24.56
N VAL A 311 -11.34 18.07 -24.36
CA VAL A 311 -12.33 17.06 -24.80
C VAL A 311 -13.40 17.65 -25.74
N LYS A 312 -13.06 18.72 -26.50
CA LYS A 312 -13.96 19.49 -27.37
C LYS A 312 -14.90 18.62 -28.22
N ASN A 313 -14.35 17.61 -28.87
CA ASN A 313 -15.07 16.76 -29.83
C ASN A 313 -15.62 15.45 -29.21
N ALA A 314 -15.32 15.17 -27.94
CA ALA A 314 -15.77 13.94 -27.29
C ALA A 314 -17.28 14.00 -26.98
N LYS A 315 -17.98 12.88 -27.19
CA LYS A 315 -19.33 12.72 -26.67
C LYS A 315 -19.29 12.63 -25.15
N LEU A 316 -20.36 13.03 -24.48
CA LEU A 316 -20.44 12.98 -23.02
C LEU A 316 -20.16 11.55 -22.47
N SER A 317 -20.62 10.53 -23.21
CA SER A 317 -20.37 9.11 -22.91
C SER A 317 -18.91 8.66 -23.12
N GLU A 318 -18.05 9.44 -23.76
CA GLU A 318 -16.65 9.12 -24.04
C GLU A 318 -15.69 9.81 -23.05
N ILE A 319 -16.20 10.77 -22.27
CA ILE A 319 -15.40 11.54 -21.30
C ILE A 319 -15.14 10.67 -20.04
N ASN A 320 -13.90 10.61 -19.60
CA ASN A 320 -13.55 9.88 -18.39
C ASN A 320 -14.07 10.57 -17.13
N LEU A 321 -14.18 9.80 -16.04
CA LEU A 321 -14.77 10.26 -14.78
C LEU A 321 -14.08 11.50 -14.20
N THR A 322 -12.76 11.59 -14.28
CA THR A 322 -11.99 12.71 -13.71
C THR A 322 -12.34 14.02 -14.41
N VAL A 323 -12.37 14.01 -15.74
CA VAL A 323 -12.74 15.18 -16.54
C VAL A 323 -14.21 15.51 -16.36
N LEU A 324 -15.11 14.51 -16.27
CA LEU A 324 -16.52 14.73 -15.97
C LEU A 324 -16.75 15.44 -14.63
N LYS A 325 -16.02 15.03 -13.59
CA LYS A 325 -16.06 15.68 -12.27
C LYS A 325 -15.65 17.15 -12.34
N GLN A 326 -14.58 17.43 -13.08
CA GLN A 326 -14.09 18.79 -13.29
C GLN A 326 -15.13 19.66 -14.03
N LEU A 327 -15.64 19.17 -15.16
CA LEU A 327 -16.66 19.86 -15.96
C LEU A 327 -17.96 20.09 -15.18
N TYR A 328 -18.41 19.10 -14.42
CA TYR A 328 -19.58 19.23 -13.55
C TYR A 328 -19.38 20.33 -12.50
N SER A 329 -18.22 20.34 -11.82
CA SER A 329 -17.90 21.36 -10.81
C SER A 329 -17.87 22.77 -11.39
N GLN A 330 -17.40 22.93 -12.61
CA GLN A 330 -17.41 24.22 -13.30
C GLN A 330 -18.84 24.65 -13.69
N LEU A 331 -19.67 23.71 -14.17
CA LEU A 331 -21.06 23.99 -14.54
C LEU A 331 -21.97 24.42 -13.38
N ILE A 332 -21.68 24.00 -12.15
CA ILE A 332 -22.46 24.36 -10.96
C ILE A 332 -21.92 25.59 -10.24
N ALA A 333 -20.73 26.09 -10.60
CA ALA A 333 -20.09 27.25 -10.02
C ALA A 333 -20.54 28.57 -10.70
N ASP A 334 -21.07 28.48 -11.92
CA ASP A 334 -21.68 29.55 -12.73
C ASP A 334 -23.22 29.50 -12.64
#